data_b93b65f02ebc2e97db1ee448853990a6
#
_entry.id   b93b65f02ebc2e97db1ee448853990a6
#
_cell.length_a   1.000
_cell.length_b   1.000
_cell.length_c   1.000
_cell.angle_alpha   90.00
_cell.angle_beta   90.00
_cell.angle_gamma   90.00
#
_symmetry.space_group_name_H-M   'P 1'
#
loop_
_entity.id
_entity.type
_entity.pdbx_description
1 polymer ?
#
loop_
_entity_poly.entity_id
_entity_poly.type
_entity_poly.pdbx_seq_one_letter_code
_entity_poly.pdbx_strand_id
1 'polypeptide(L)'
;MTQLQRSIQRELLDFIEAIRENRADLAGVSAAAFSKARKKLKYTAFVELNDVYVTNHYRLSENVLIWKDYRLFAVDGSTAEVPNSKEMINLWGAFKQREDGKKICMSRTIQVFDVLNKLTIKSDIDSINKSESELFWKMLPQLANYPKLETHVDLYIFDRYYASHDLIFYLDSINKGFCFRMKKNWWKVSESFYDSGEKSRIVTLTLPAKYKQRSDELGIIHRTIKVRLVRIELESGETEILLTSLLDEQNVTVEDLKELYGLRWPVETTYRHLKHKVKLENFSGKSENGIKQDFFVKIMIL
;
A
#
# COMPACT_ATOMS: atom_id res chain seq x y z
N MET A 1 16.05 -11.96 -12.11
CA MET A 1 15.34 -12.12 -13.39
C MET A 1 14.10 -11.25 -13.59
N THR A 2 13.70 -10.47 -12.61
CA THR A 2 12.53 -9.60 -12.67
C THR A 2 12.75 -8.26 -13.36
N GLN A 3 14.00 -7.92 -13.63
CA GLN A 3 14.41 -6.72 -14.38
C GLN A 3 14.93 -7.08 -15.79
N LEU A 4 14.20 -7.95 -16.49
CA LEU A 4 14.59 -8.37 -17.83
C LEU A 4 14.85 -7.15 -18.73
N GLN A 5 16.12 -6.82 -18.89
CA GLN A 5 16.59 -5.83 -19.87
C GLN A 5 16.99 -6.52 -21.19
N ARG A 6 17.16 -7.83 -21.15
CA ARG A 6 17.64 -8.69 -22.24
C ARG A 6 16.71 -9.88 -22.43
N SER A 7 17.04 -10.79 -23.33
CA SER A 7 16.27 -12.02 -23.50
C SER A 7 16.37 -12.92 -22.25
N ILE A 8 15.31 -13.68 -21.95
CA ILE A 8 15.29 -14.64 -20.83
C ILE A 8 16.50 -15.58 -20.88
N GLN A 9 16.90 -16.02 -22.10
CA GLN A 9 18.06 -16.92 -22.25
C GLN A 9 19.36 -16.25 -21.81
N ARG A 10 19.54 -14.96 -22.12
CA ARG A 10 20.74 -14.22 -21.73
C ARG A 10 20.81 -13.99 -20.23
N GLU A 11 19.70 -13.58 -19.63
CA GLU A 11 19.61 -13.39 -18.18
C GLU A 11 19.84 -14.70 -17.40
N LEU A 12 19.38 -15.84 -17.96
CA LEU A 12 19.65 -17.15 -17.39
C LEU A 12 21.11 -17.52 -17.46
N LEU A 13 21.78 -17.23 -18.58
CA LEU A 13 23.21 -17.50 -18.75
C LEU A 13 24.03 -16.65 -17.76
N ASP A 14 23.77 -15.33 -17.71
CA ASP A 14 24.45 -14.41 -16.80
C ASP A 14 24.26 -14.86 -15.32
N PHE A 15 23.04 -15.30 -14.96
CA PHE A 15 22.73 -15.82 -13.62
C PHE A 15 23.47 -17.13 -13.30
N ILE A 16 23.49 -18.07 -14.26
CA ILE A 16 24.19 -19.35 -14.10
C ILE A 16 25.70 -19.14 -14.00
N GLU A 17 26.26 -18.21 -14.79
CA GLU A 17 27.68 -17.85 -14.73
C GLU A 17 28.03 -17.28 -13.35
N ALA A 18 27.23 -16.34 -12.82
CA ALA A 18 27.43 -15.76 -11.50
C ALA A 18 27.38 -16.80 -10.34
N ILE A 19 26.57 -17.86 -10.52
CA ILE A 19 26.48 -18.95 -9.51
C ILE A 19 27.60 -19.98 -9.70
N ARG A 20 28.06 -20.21 -10.94
CA ARG A 20 29.10 -21.20 -11.27
C ARG A 20 30.46 -20.89 -10.64
N GLU A 21 30.78 -19.64 -10.36
CA GLU A 21 31.96 -19.30 -9.58
C GLU A 21 32.04 -20.04 -8.25
N ASN A 22 30.86 -20.48 -7.74
CA ASN A 22 30.74 -21.21 -6.50
C ASN A 22 30.24 -22.68 -6.65
N ARG A 23 29.76 -23.07 -7.87
CA ARG A 23 29.21 -24.43 -8.13
C ARG A 23 29.39 -24.84 -9.59
N ALA A 24 30.41 -25.63 -9.84
CA ALA A 24 30.78 -26.10 -11.18
C ALA A 24 29.81 -27.13 -11.80
N ASP A 25 28.88 -27.66 -11.00
CA ASP A 25 27.95 -28.76 -11.36
C ASP A 25 26.63 -28.27 -11.99
N LEU A 26 26.39 -26.96 -12.09
CA LEU A 26 25.15 -26.44 -12.64
C LEU A 26 25.10 -26.58 -14.18
N ALA A 27 24.18 -27.41 -14.66
CA ALA A 27 23.87 -27.53 -16.06
C ALA A 27 23.17 -26.27 -16.61
N GLY A 28 23.42 -25.95 -17.89
CA GLY A 28 22.74 -24.87 -18.56
C GLY A 28 21.22 -25.10 -18.62
N VAL A 29 20.42 -24.08 -18.31
CA VAL A 29 18.94 -24.11 -18.36
C VAL A 29 18.47 -23.33 -19.58
N SER A 30 17.59 -23.91 -20.40
CA SER A 30 17.00 -23.21 -21.54
C SER A 30 15.88 -22.27 -21.08
N ALA A 31 15.63 -21.18 -21.82
CA ALA A 31 14.52 -20.27 -21.58
C ALA A 31 13.16 -20.98 -21.58
N ALA A 32 13.01 -22.03 -22.41
CA ALA A 32 11.80 -22.83 -22.47
C ALA A 32 11.59 -23.65 -21.17
N ALA A 33 12.64 -24.31 -20.68
CA ALA A 33 12.59 -25.07 -19.42
C ALA A 33 12.30 -24.16 -18.24
N PHE A 34 12.96 -23.00 -18.14
CA PHE A 34 12.68 -21.98 -17.14
C PHE A 34 11.23 -21.51 -17.20
N SER A 35 10.73 -21.14 -18.37
CA SER A 35 9.35 -20.66 -18.53
C SER A 35 8.33 -21.73 -18.16
N LYS A 36 8.60 -23.01 -18.46
CA LYS A 36 7.76 -24.15 -18.05
C LYS A 36 7.76 -24.35 -16.53
N ALA A 37 8.91 -24.27 -15.89
CA ALA A 37 9.03 -24.36 -14.45
C ALA A 37 8.34 -23.17 -13.75
N ARG A 38 8.55 -21.96 -14.26
CA ARG A 38 7.94 -20.75 -13.73
C ARG A 38 6.40 -20.78 -13.73
N LYS A 39 5.77 -21.36 -14.73
CA LYS A 39 4.31 -21.52 -14.79
C LYS A 39 3.75 -22.34 -13.63
N LYS A 40 4.53 -23.24 -13.04
CA LYS A 40 4.13 -24.07 -11.89
C LYS A 40 4.26 -23.33 -10.55
N LEU A 41 5.10 -22.32 -10.46
CA LEU A 41 5.29 -21.53 -9.26
C LEU A 41 4.11 -20.56 -9.10
N LYS A 42 3.43 -20.61 -7.96
CA LYS A 42 2.38 -19.65 -7.63
C LYS A 42 2.99 -18.32 -7.19
N TYR A 43 2.37 -17.21 -7.57
CA TYR A 43 2.81 -15.88 -7.13
C TYR A 43 2.76 -15.71 -5.60
N THR A 44 1.88 -16.46 -4.91
CA THR A 44 1.74 -16.44 -3.44
C THR A 44 3.04 -16.79 -2.72
N ALA A 45 3.95 -17.56 -3.36
CA ALA A 45 5.25 -17.84 -2.79
C ALA A 45 6.07 -16.56 -2.51
N PHE A 46 5.96 -15.55 -3.36
CA PHE A 46 6.63 -14.25 -3.16
C PHE A 46 5.92 -13.40 -2.11
N VAL A 47 4.60 -13.52 -1.99
CA VAL A 47 3.83 -12.89 -0.90
C VAL A 47 4.28 -13.48 0.44
N GLU A 48 4.35 -14.81 0.55
CA GLU A 48 4.80 -15.52 1.74
C GLU A 48 6.25 -15.19 2.11
N LEU A 49 7.15 -15.09 1.11
CA LEU A 49 8.54 -14.68 1.34
C LEU A 49 8.63 -13.25 1.90
N ASN A 50 7.83 -12.33 1.36
CA ASN A 50 7.74 -10.97 1.92
C ASN A 50 7.25 -11.01 3.37
N ASP A 51 6.24 -11.83 3.67
CA ASP A 51 5.71 -11.98 5.03
C ASP A 51 6.76 -12.51 6.00
N VAL A 52 7.56 -13.49 5.58
CA VAL A 52 8.69 -14.01 6.36
C VAL A 52 9.75 -12.93 6.58
N TYR A 53 10.12 -12.20 5.53
CA TYR A 53 11.11 -11.13 5.61
C TYR A 53 10.68 -10.02 6.59
N VAL A 54 9.47 -9.50 6.43
CA VAL A 54 8.92 -8.44 7.30
C VAL A 54 8.78 -8.94 8.75
N THR A 55 8.28 -10.17 8.94
CA THR A 55 8.15 -10.75 10.28
C THR A 55 9.51 -10.89 10.97
N ASN A 56 10.53 -11.37 10.24
CA ASN A 56 11.88 -11.51 10.78
C ASN A 56 12.52 -10.15 11.09
N HIS A 57 12.30 -9.14 10.26
CA HIS A 57 12.77 -7.79 10.54
C HIS A 57 12.26 -7.31 11.92
N TYR A 58 10.95 -7.39 12.16
CA TYR A 58 10.37 -6.93 13.42
C TYR A 58 10.71 -7.81 14.63
N ARG A 59 11.03 -9.09 14.43
CA ARG A 59 11.37 -10.01 15.51
C ARG A 59 12.84 -10.03 15.88
N LEU A 60 13.71 -9.85 14.89
CA LEU A 60 15.16 -10.08 15.04
C LEU A 60 15.98 -8.81 14.99
N SER A 61 15.42 -7.70 14.47
CA SER A 61 16.14 -6.43 14.41
C SER A 61 16.12 -5.74 15.77
N GLU A 62 17.30 -5.39 16.28
CA GLU A 62 17.46 -4.58 17.50
C GLU A 62 17.13 -3.09 17.26
N ASN A 63 17.04 -2.67 16.00
CA ASN A 63 16.90 -1.27 15.58
C ASN A 63 15.60 -1.02 14.81
N VAL A 64 14.47 -1.56 15.27
CA VAL A 64 13.16 -1.23 14.71
C VAL A 64 12.82 0.22 15.03
N LEU A 65 12.62 1.04 14.00
CA LEU A 65 12.25 2.43 14.15
C LEU A 65 10.75 2.56 14.40
N ILE A 66 10.39 3.31 15.43
CA ILE A 66 9.02 3.63 15.82
C ILE A 66 8.87 5.14 16.03
N TRP A 67 7.67 5.65 15.96
CA TRP A 67 7.31 7.03 16.26
C TRP A 67 6.32 7.07 17.43
N LYS A 68 6.74 7.58 18.59
CA LYS A 68 5.88 7.71 19.79
C LYS A 68 5.04 6.45 20.05
N ASP A 69 5.63 5.28 20.15
CA ASP A 69 4.98 3.98 20.36
C ASP A 69 4.16 3.43 19.17
N TYR A 70 4.21 4.08 18.00
CA TYR A 70 3.51 3.64 16.80
C TYR A 70 4.47 3.16 15.71
N ARG A 71 4.08 2.09 15.01
CA ARG A 71 4.61 1.78 13.68
C ARG A 71 3.83 2.61 12.67
N LEU A 72 4.51 3.26 11.76
CA LEU A 72 3.90 4.17 10.80
C LEU A 72 3.73 3.52 9.43
N PHE A 73 2.49 3.30 9.03
CA PHE A 73 2.13 2.67 7.77
C PHE A 73 1.44 3.65 6.83
N ALA A 74 2.14 4.09 5.80
CA ALA A 74 1.51 4.85 4.72
C ALA A 74 0.81 3.91 3.75
N VAL A 75 -0.42 4.28 3.36
CA VAL A 75 -1.22 3.55 2.38
C VAL A 75 -1.35 4.42 1.14
N ASP A 76 -0.95 3.88 0.00
CA ASP A 76 -1.07 4.57 -1.28
C ASP A 76 -1.29 3.58 -2.41
N GLY A 77 -1.92 4.04 -3.47
CA GLY A 77 -2.21 3.28 -4.66
C GLY A 77 -1.57 3.88 -5.91
N SER A 78 -1.51 3.09 -6.94
CA SER A 78 -1.04 3.51 -8.26
C SER A 78 -1.69 2.66 -9.34
N THR A 79 -1.39 3.01 -10.59
CA THR A 79 -1.73 2.19 -11.75
C THR A 79 -0.47 1.69 -12.41
N ALA A 80 -0.51 0.51 -13.04
CA ALA A 80 0.58 0.01 -13.83
C ALA A 80 0.07 -0.53 -15.17
N GLU A 81 0.80 -0.21 -16.26
CA GLU A 81 0.55 -0.80 -17.57
C GLU A 81 0.98 -2.28 -17.52
N VAL A 82 0.10 -3.19 -17.94
CA VAL A 82 0.38 -4.63 -18.02
C VAL A 82 0.34 -5.10 -19.48
N PRO A 83 0.91 -6.28 -19.81
CA PRO A 83 0.96 -6.77 -21.19
C PRO A 83 -0.39 -6.71 -21.88
N ASN A 84 -0.41 -6.09 -23.06
CA ASN A 84 -1.63 -5.79 -23.80
C ASN A 84 -2.05 -6.97 -24.69
N SER A 85 -3.01 -7.77 -24.24
CA SER A 85 -3.67 -8.80 -25.03
C SER A 85 -5.18 -8.75 -24.77
N LYS A 86 -5.97 -9.35 -25.66
CA LYS A 86 -7.42 -9.42 -25.49
C LYS A 86 -7.81 -10.10 -24.17
N GLU A 87 -7.10 -11.16 -23.79
CA GLU A 87 -7.30 -11.89 -22.54
C GLU A 87 -6.98 -11.00 -21.34
N MET A 88 -5.85 -10.28 -21.37
CA MET A 88 -5.44 -9.39 -20.28
C MET A 88 -6.36 -8.19 -20.14
N ILE A 89 -6.83 -7.60 -21.24
CA ILE A 89 -7.84 -6.53 -21.19
C ILE A 89 -9.13 -7.00 -20.54
N ASN A 90 -9.58 -8.21 -20.84
CA ASN A 90 -10.79 -8.77 -20.21
C ASN A 90 -10.60 -9.00 -18.70
N LEU A 91 -9.41 -9.38 -18.26
CA LEU A 91 -9.10 -9.68 -16.87
C LEU A 91 -8.81 -8.41 -16.04
N TRP A 92 -7.94 -7.54 -16.57
CA TRP A 92 -7.42 -6.37 -15.85
C TRP A 92 -8.16 -5.08 -16.16
N GLY A 93 -8.80 -5.01 -17.34
CA GLY A 93 -9.44 -3.81 -17.85
C GLY A 93 -8.51 -2.96 -18.70
N ALA A 94 -9.06 -1.88 -19.26
CA ALA A 94 -8.34 -0.89 -20.05
C ALA A 94 -8.80 0.51 -19.66
N PHE A 95 -7.88 1.36 -19.26
CA PHE A 95 -8.19 2.70 -18.77
C PHE A 95 -7.90 3.79 -19.79
N LYS A 96 -6.80 3.66 -20.53
CA LYS A 96 -6.36 4.66 -21.52
C LYS A 96 -6.52 4.14 -22.93
N GLN A 97 -6.69 5.07 -23.87
CA GLN A 97 -6.62 4.81 -25.28
C GLN A 97 -5.39 5.54 -25.84
N ARG A 98 -4.57 4.86 -26.61
CA ARG A 98 -3.45 5.48 -27.32
C ARG A 98 -3.96 6.41 -28.42
N GLU A 99 -3.11 7.29 -28.92
CA GLU A 99 -3.43 8.17 -30.07
C GLU A 99 -3.87 7.38 -31.31
N ASP A 100 -3.36 6.14 -31.48
CA ASP A 100 -3.75 5.19 -32.54
C ASP A 100 -5.10 4.47 -32.28
N GLY A 101 -5.84 4.85 -31.24
CA GLY A 101 -7.12 4.27 -30.87
C GLY A 101 -7.03 2.94 -30.11
N LYS A 102 -5.81 2.39 -29.89
CA LYS A 102 -5.65 1.12 -29.17
C LYS A 102 -5.78 1.29 -27.65
N LYS A 103 -6.55 0.40 -27.04
CA LYS A 103 -6.69 0.34 -25.58
C LYS A 103 -5.37 -0.09 -24.95
N ILE A 104 -5.04 0.52 -23.79
CA ILE A 104 -3.90 0.11 -22.96
C ILE A 104 -4.45 -0.68 -21.78
N CYS A 105 -3.98 -1.92 -21.64
CA CYS A 105 -4.32 -2.75 -20.50
C CYS A 105 -3.65 -2.20 -19.24
N MET A 106 -4.44 -1.97 -18.20
CA MET A 106 -3.99 -1.35 -16.96
C MET A 106 -4.41 -2.16 -15.75
N SER A 107 -3.60 -2.14 -14.73
CA SER A 107 -3.91 -2.67 -13.40
C SER A 107 -3.96 -1.56 -12.34
N ARG A 108 -4.68 -1.83 -11.25
CA ARG A 108 -4.61 -1.07 -10.01
C ARG A 108 -3.62 -1.76 -9.07
N THR A 109 -2.75 -1.00 -8.45
CA THR A 109 -1.84 -1.49 -7.42
C THR A 109 -2.07 -0.74 -6.12
N ILE A 110 -1.76 -1.38 -5.00
CA ILE A 110 -1.79 -0.77 -3.68
C ILE A 110 -0.62 -1.28 -2.85
N GLN A 111 -0.12 -0.44 -1.95
CA GLN A 111 0.96 -0.75 -1.05
C GLN A 111 0.66 -0.19 0.35
N VAL A 112 0.92 -0.99 1.36
CA VAL A 112 1.05 -0.59 2.75
C VAL A 112 2.54 -0.60 3.08
N PHE A 113 3.09 0.55 3.41
CA PHE A 113 4.53 0.78 3.51
C PHE A 113 4.90 1.34 4.88
N ASP A 114 5.80 0.67 5.60
CA ASP A 114 6.42 1.21 6.80
C ASP A 114 7.40 2.31 6.40
N VAL A 115 7.04 3.55 6.72
CA VAL A 115 7.79 4.73 6.27
C VAL A 115 9.09 4.94 7.01
N LEU A 116 9.23 4.42 8.24
CA LEU A 116 10.43 4.53 9.04
C LEU A 116 11.43 3.42 8.71
N ASN A 117 10.97 2.18 8.67
CA ASN A 117 11.81 1.01 8.41
C ASN A 117 11.97 0.73 6.91
N LYS A 118 11.27 1.47 6.05
CA LYS A 118 11.34 1.36 4.57
C LYS A 118 11.01 -0.04 4.07
N LEU A 119 9.96 -0.64 4.61
CA LEU A 119 9.51 -1.98 4.28
C LEU A 119 8.12 -1.96 3.65
N THR A 120 7.92 -2.75 2.60
CA THR A 120 6.57 -3.05 2.12
C THR A 120 5.93 -4.09 3.02
N ILE A 121 4.95 -3.68 3.82
CA ILE A 121 4.21 -4.56 4.72
C ILE A 121 3.32 -5.50 3.94
N LYS A 122 2.50 -4.94 3.05
CA LYS A 122 1.62 -5.67 2.13
C LYS A 122 1.46 -4.88 0.84
N SER A 123 1.18 -5.60 -0.22
CA SER A 123 0.82 -5.02 -1.52
C SER A 123 -0.18 -5.91 -2.24
N ASP A 124 -0.93 -5.34 -3.17
CA ASP A 124 -1.80 -6.10 -4.07
C ASP A 124 -1.81 -5.46 -5.47
N ILE A 125 -2.15 -6.27 -6.46
CA ILE A 125 -2.36 -5.87 -7.85
C ILE A 125 -3.64 -6.53 -8.37
N ASP A 126 -4.56 -5.72 -8.89
CA ASP A 126 -5.85 -6.19 -9.35
C ASP A 126 -6.34 -5.36 -10.55
N SER A 127 -7.53 -5.64 -11.06
CA SER A 127 -8.15 -4.92 -12.17
C SER A 127 -8.20 -3.41 -11.93
N ILE A 128 -7.96 -2.62 -12.99
CA ILE A 128 -8.07 -1.16 -12.96
C ILE A 128 -9.49 -0.68 -12.59
N ASN A 129 -10.48 -1.54 -12.78
CA ASN A 129 -11.87 -1.23 -12.45
C ASN A 129 -12.13 -1.22 -10.93
N LYS A 130 -11.23 -1.77 -10.13
CA LYS A 130 -11.28 -1.68 -8.66
C LYS A 130 -10.67 -0.37 -8.19
N SER A 131 -11.23 0.18 -7.13
CA SER A 131 -10.65 1.34 -6.44
C SER A 131 -9.52 0.90 -5.50
N GLU A 132 -8.65 1.83 -5.15
CA GLU A 132 -7.60 1.62 -4.14
C GLU A 132 -8.21 1.26 -2.79
N SER A 133 -9.32 1.89 -2.42
CA SER A 133 -10.06 1.59 -1.19
C SER A 133 -10.55 0.15 -1.16
N GLU A 134 -11.09 -0.39 -2.28
CA GLU A 134 -11.50 -1.81 -2.36
C GLU A 134 -10.32 -2.76 -2.17
N LEU A 135 -9.15 -2.44 -2.75
CA LEU A 135 -7.95 -3.24 -2.57
C LEU A 135 -7.47 -3.18 -1.11
N PHE A 136 -7.51 -2.01 -0.48
CA PHE A 136 -7.16 -1.86 0.93
C PHE A 136 -8.09 -2.68 1.83
N TRP A 137 -9.42 -2.62 1.61
CA TRP A 137 -10.38 -3.43 2.35
C TRP A 137 -10.12 -4.94 2.24
N LYS A 138 -9.71 -5.41 1.05
CA LYS A 138 -9.33 -6.82 0.82
C LYS A 138 -8.10 -7.23 1.62
N MET A 139 -7.13 -6.33 1.82
CA MET A 139 -5.90 -6.59 2.58
C MET A 139 -6.08 -6.44 4.10
N LEU A 140 -7.02 -5.62 4.53
CA LEU A 140 -7.17 -5.21 5.92
C LEU A 140 -7.33 -6.37 6.92
N PRO A 141 -8.10 -7.46 6.64
CA PRO A 141 -8.15 -8.62 7.52
C PRO A 141 -6.79 -9.30 7.74
N GLN A 142 -5.91 -9.26 6.74
CA GLN A 142 -4.55 -9.79 6.86
C GLN A 142 -3.66 -8.87 7.70
N LEU A 143 -3.88 -7.55 7.62
CA LEU A 143 -3.14 -6.54 8.37
C LEU A 143 -3.56 -6.47 9.84
N ALA A 144 -4.77 -6.87 10.18
CA ALA A 144 -5.30 -6.79 11.55
C ALA A 144 -4.40 -7.51 12.57
N ASN A 145 -3.77 -8.61 12.16
CA ASN A 145 -2.90 -9.44 13.02
C ASN A 145 -1.45 -9.54 12.54
N TYR A 146 -1.02 -8.69 11.60
CA TYR A 146 0.28 -8.82 10.94
C TYR A 146 1.05 -7.50 10.84
N PRO A 147 2.37 -7.54 11.02
CA PRO A 147 3.11 -8.46 11.90
C PRO A 147 2.78 -8.12 13.36
N LYS A 148 2.36 -9.11 14.14
CA LYS A 148 1.97 -8.88 15.53
C LYS A 148 3.20 -8.53 16.37
N LEU A 149 3.29 -7.28 16.82
CA LEU A 149 4.15 -6.86 17.91
C LEU A 149 3.26 -6.50 19.10
N GLU A 150 3.52 -7.13 20.25
CA GLU A 150 2.69 -6.94 21.44
C GLU A 150 2.85 -5.55 22.06
N THR A 151 3.91 -4.84 21.70
CA THR A 151 4.33 -3.59 22.36
C THR A 151 3.95 -2.31 21.60
N HIS A 152 3.53 -2.38 20.33
CA HIS A 152 3.29 -1.18 19.52
C HIS A 152 2.00 -1.27 18.72
N VAL A 153 1.32 -0.13 18.58
CA VAL A 153 0.12 0.03 17.76
C VAL A 153 0.50 0.47 16.34
N ASP A 154 -0.22 -0.04 15.36
CA ASP A 154 -0.06 0.44 13.99
C ASP A 154 -0.85 1.73 13.79
N LEU A 155 -0.21 2.74 13.23
CA LEU A 155 -0.81 4.00 12.82
C LEU A 155 -0.78 4.09 11.30
N TYR A 156 -1.96 4.08 10.69
CA TYR A 156 -2.11 4.18 9.24
C TYR A 156 -2.26 5.63 8.79
N ILE A 157 -1.49 6.03 7.78
CA ILE A 157 -1.51 7.38 7.20
C ILE A 157 -2.10 7.29 5.80
N PHE A 158 -3.20 8.02 5.56
CA PHE A 158 -3.98 7.94 4.35
C PHE A 158 -4.11 9.29 3.64
N ASP A 159 -4.17 9.24 2.31
CA ASP A 159 -4.66 10.38 1.54
C ASP A 159 -6.19 10.55 1.69
N ARG A 160 -6.66 11.71 1.28
CA ARG A 160 -8.07 12.12 1.36
C ARG A 160 -9.05 11.15 0.68
N TYR A 161 -8.63 10.40 -0.34
CA TYR A 161 -9.51 9.46 -1.07
C TYR A 161 -9.89 8.22 -0.27
N TYR A 162 -9.18 7.90 0.81
CA TYR A 162 -9.48 6.76 1.67
C TYR A 162 -10.47 7.07 2.80
N ALA A 163 -10.67 8.36 3.14
CA ALA A 163 -11.49 8.74 4.27
C ALA A 163 -12.97 8.34 4.06
N SER A 164 -13.42 7.37 4.84
CA SER A 164 -14.80 6.90 4.90
C SER A 164 -15.19 6.53 6.33
N HIS A 165 -16.46 6.68 6.67
CA HIS A 165 -16.91 6.39 8.03
C HIS A 165 -16.70 4.91 8.40
N ASP A 166 -17.03 3.99 7.49
CA ASP A 166 -16.86 2.56 7.73
C ASP A 166 -15.40 2.19 7.98
N LEU A 167 -14.45 2.76 7.23
CA LEU A 167 -13.02 2.49 7.43
C LEU A 167 -12.52 3.05 8.76
N ILE A 168 -12.88 4.28 9.10
CA ILE A 168 -12.47 4.93 10.36
C ILE A 168 -13.00 4.15 11.56
N PHE A 169 -14.29 3.80 11.56
CA PHE A 169 -14.89 3.01 12.63
C PHE A 169 -14.33 1.59 12.72
N TYR A 170 -14.00 0.98 11.58
CA TYR A 170 -13.38 -0.34 11.57
C TYR A 170 -11.96 -0.31 12.15
N LEU A 171 -11.13 0.64 11.74
CA LEU A 171 -9.76 0.79 12.28
C LEU A 171 -9.78 0.99 13.79
N ASP A 172 -10.69 1.84 14.28
CA ASP A 172 -10.90 2.05 15.73
C ASP A 172 -11.32 0.75 16.42
N SER A 173 -12.27 -0.01 15.85
CA SER A 173 -12.77 -1.26 16.42
C SER A 173 -11.71 -2.35 16.57
N ILE A 174 -10.67 -2.32 15.74
CA ILE A 174 -9.54 -3.26 15.79
C ILE A 174 -8.30 -2.65 16.44
N ASN A 175 -8.44 -1.54 17.16
CA ASN A 175 -7.38 -0.83 17.88
C ASN A 175 -6.20 -0.44 16.99
N LYS A 176 -6.48 0.08 15.79
CA LYS A 176 -5.47 0.64 14.87
C LYS A 176 -5.59 2.16 14.84
N GLY A 177 -4.45 2.84 15.00
CA GLY A 177 -4.38 4.28 14.83
C GLY A 177 -4.56 4.69 13.36
N PHE A 178 -5.02 5.92 13.16
CA PHE A 178 -5.17 6.47 11.81
C PHE A 178 -4.95 7.98 11.75
N CYS A 179 -4.49 8.44 10.61
CA CYS A 179 -4.40 9.84 10.24
C CYS A 179 -4.81 10.01 8.78
N PHE A 180 -5.93 10.66 8.53
CA PHE A 180 -6.48 10.95 7.20
C PHE A 180 -6.33 12.42 6.86
N ARG A 181 -5.90 12.72 5.65
CA ARG A 181 -6.13 14.05 5.06
C ARG A 181 -7.60 14.17 4.68
N MET A 182 -8.23 15.29 5.02
CA MET A 182 -9.64 15.56 4.76
C MET A 182 -9.80 16.63 3.69
N LYS A 183 -10.84 16.51 2.85
CA LYS A 183 -11.29 17.62 2.03
C LYS A 183 -12.12 18.58 2.87
N LYS A 184 -11.98 19.90 2.63
CA LYS A 184 -12.74 20.93 3.34
C LYS A 184 -14.24 20.60 3.41
N ASN A 185 -14.86 20.31 2.28
CA ASN A 185 -16.31 20.20 2.13
C ASN A 185 -16.82 18.75 2.08
N TRP A 186 -16.05 17.80 2.59
CA TRP A 186 -16.48 16.40 2.50
C TRP A 186 -17.49 16.00 3.57
N TRP A 187 -17.26 16.47 4.79
CA TRP A 187 -18.16 16.24 5.92
C TRP A 187 -18.46 17.58 6.60
N LYS A 188 -19.69 17.74 7.12
CA LYS A 188 -20.09 18.93 7.86
C LYS A 188 -19.14 19.29 9.00
N VAL A 189 -18.59 18.27 9.68
CA VAL A 189 -17.65 18.47 10.78
C VAL A 189 -16.31 19.04 10.29
N SER A 190 -15.79 18.60 9.15
CA SER A 190 -14.55 19.16 8.59
C SER A 190 -14.75 20.57 8.05
N GLU A 191 -15.89 20.85 7.45
CA GLU A 191 -16.26 22.19 6.98
C GLU A 191 -16.39 23.16 8.16
N SER A 192 -17.17 22.81 9.19
CA SER A 192 -17.31 23.61 10.42
C SER A 192 -15.97 23.86 11.11
N PHE A 193 -15.10 22.86 11.16
CA PHE A 193 -13.75 23.01 11.72
C PHE A 193 -12.88 23.93 10.85
N TYR A 194 -12.93 23.79 9.54
CA TYR A 194 -12.18 24.66 8.64
C TYR A 194 -12.60 26.13 8.82
N ASP A 195 -13.89 26.41 8.89
CA ASP A 195 -14.43 27.77 8.97
C ASP A 195 -14.21 28.41 10.34
N SER A 196 -14.05 27.61 11.42
CA SER A 196 -13.78 28.11 12.76
C SER A 196 -12.42 28.76 12.96
N GLY A 197 -11.44 28.43 12.11
CA GLY A 197 -10.06 28.89 12.26
C GLY A 197 -9.27 28.21 13.38
N GLU A 198 -9.88 27.28 14.13
CA GLU A 198 -9.18 26.55 15.20
C GLU A 198 -8.04 25.70 14.69
N LYS A 199 -6.99 25.54 15.51
CA LYS A 199 -5.82 24.71 15.17
C LYS A 199 -6.05 23.23 15.46
N SER A 200 -6.83 22.93 16.50
CA SER A 200 -7.12 21.56 16.95
C SER A 200 -8.49 21.50 17.61
N ARG A 201 -9.23 20.41 17.40
CA ARG A 201 -10.53 20.17 18.03
C ARG A 201 -10.81 18.67 18.12
N ILE A 202 -11.13 18.19 19.30
CA ILE A 202 -11.66 16.83 19.48
C ILE A 202 -13.17 16.86 19.24
N VAL A 203 -13.64 15.98 18.37
CA VAL A 203 -15.05 15.84 18.00
C VAL A 203 -15.51 14.39 18.14
N THR A 204 -16.82 14.23 18.36
CA THR A 204 -17.44 12.90 18.31
C THR A 204 -18.05 12.68 16.93
N LEU A 205 -17.56 11.67 16.23
CA LEU A 205 -18.18 11.19 15.00
C LEU A 205 -19.27 10.17 15.35
N THR A 206 -20.40 10.27 14.63
CA THR A 206 -21.46 9.27 14.68
C THR A 206 -21.51 8.51 13.37
N LEU A 207 -21.57 7.20 13.42
CA LEU A 207 -21.67 6.36 12.24
C LEU A 207 -23.02 6.60 11.53
N PRO A 208 -23.03 7.08 10.28
CA PRO A 208 -24.28 7.36 9.57
C PRO A 208 -25.11 6.08 9.35
N ALA A 209 -26.44 6.20 9.40
CA ALA A 209 -27.37 5.07 9.27
C ALA A 209 -27.15 4.22 8.01
N LYS A 210 -26.71 4.84 6.89
CA LYS A 210 -26.40 4.13 5.63
C LYS A 210 -25.28 3.09 5.77
N TYR A 211 -24.42 3.19 6.80
CA TYR A 211 -23.33 2.23 7.07
C TYR A 211 -23.72 1.15 8.08
N LYS A 212 -24.97 1.15 8.59
CA LYS A 212 -25.40 0.22 9.63
C LYS A 212 -25.18 -1.24 9.24
N GLN A 213 -25.71 -1.65 8.10
CA GLN A 213 -25.57 -3.02 7.62
C GLN A 213 -24.10 -3.42 7.50
N ARG A 214 -23.29 -2.61 6.83
CA ARG A 214 -21.87 -2.89 6.66
C ARG A 214 -21.10 -2.94 7.98
N SER A 215 -21.44 -2.09 8.93
CA SER A 215 -20.81 -2.11 10.26
C SER A 215 -21.19 -3.37 11.06
N ASP A 216 -22.42 -3.85 10.91
CA ASP A 216 -22.84 -5.10 11.54
C ASP A 216 -22.10 -6.31 10.92
N GLU A 217 -21.93 -6.33 9.59
CA GLU A 217 -21.14 -7.34 8.86
C GLU A 217 -19.65 -7.31 9.30
N LEU A 218 -19.11 -6.15 9.61
CA LEU A 218 -17.73 -5.95 10.07
C LEU A 218 -17.53 -6.15 11.58
N GLY A 219 -18.60 -6.41 12.33
CA GLY A 219 -18.55 -6.58 13.78
C GLY A 219 -18.31 -5.29 14.56
N ILE A 220 -18.60 -4.13 13.97
CA ILE A 220 -18.44 -2.82 14.64
C ILE A 220 -19.63 -2.58 15.59
N ILE A 221 -19.37 -2.66 16.88
CA ILE A 221 -20.41 -2.57 17.92
C ILE A 221 -20.74 -1.11 18.24
N HIS A 222 -19.71 -0.26 18.38
CA HIS A 222 -19.88 1.15 18.75
C HIS A 222 -20.36 2.01 17.58
N ARG A 223 -21.18 2.99 17.88
CA ARG A 223 -21.79 3.90 16.91
C ARG A 223 -21.23 5.32 16.95
N THR A 224 -20.40 5.60 17.93
CA THR A 224 -19.71 6.88 18.09
C THR A 224 -18.26 6.66 18.47
N ILE A 225 -17.38 7.49 17.94
CA ILE A 225 -15.96 7.52 18.27
C ILE A 225 -15.50 8.97 18.46
N LYS A 226 -14.49 9.17 19.29
CA LYS A 226 -13.80 10.46 19.37
C LYS A 226 -12.67 10.48 18.36
N VAL A 227 -12.55 11.57 17.62
CA VAL A 227 -11.44 11.84 16.71
C VAL A 227 -10.95 13.26 16.92
N ARG A 228 -9.73 13.53 16.54
CA ARG A 228 -9.16 14.86 16.57
C ARG A 228 -9.03 15.41 15.15
N LEU A 229 -9.53 16.61 14.93
CA LEU A 229 -9.33 17.41 13.74
C LEU A 229 -8.18 18.38 13.99
N VAL A 230 -7.26 18.47 13.07
CA VAL A 230 -6.07 19.34 13.16
C VAL A 230 -5.91 20.11 11.87
N ARG A 231 -5.68 21.42 12.01
CA ARG A 231 -5.34 22.33 10.91
C ARG A 231 -3.84 22.39 10.75
N ILE A 232 -3.36 22.12 9.55
CA ILE A 232 -1.96 22.33 9.19
C ILE A 232 -1.88 23.32 8.03
N GLU A 233 -0.94 24.24 8.13
CA GLU A 233 -0.63 25.18 7.05
C GLU A 233 0.63 24.69 6.34
N LEU A 234 0.52 24.51 5.03
CA LEU A 234 1.64 24.15 4.18
C LEU A 234 2.47 25.38 3.85
N GLU A 235 3.71 25.18 3.46
CA GLU A 235 4.60 26.26 2.99
C GLU A 235 4.03 27.00 1.77
N SER A 236 3.19 26.34 0.99
CA SER A 236 2.45 26.94 -0.13
C SER A 236 1.35 27.95 0.29
N GLY A 237 1.04 28.03 1.59
CA GLY A 237 -0.11 28.80 2.12
C GLY A 237 -1.44 28.05 2.07
N GLU A 238 -1.46 26.82 1.55
CA GLU A 238 -2.67 26.00 1.59
C GLU A 238 -2.92 25.45 3.00
N THR A 239 -4.19 25.47 3.40
CA THR A 239 -4.63 24.85 4.65
C THR A 239 -5.12 23.44 4.39
N GLU A 240 -4.58 22.48 5.12
CA GLU A 240 -5.05 21.10 5.14
C GLU A 240 -5.68 20.75 6.49
N ILE A 241 -6.62 19.82 6.48
CA ILE A 241 -7.24 19.27 7.68
C ILE A 241 -6.81 17.81 7.79
N LEU A 242 -6.30 17.44 8.95
CA LEU A 242 -6.09 16.04 9.32
C LEU A 242 -7.19 15.60 10.27
N LEU A 243 -7.65 14.35 10.11
CA LEU A 243 -8.55 13.66 11.04
C LEU A 243 -7.77 12.45 11.58
N THR A 244 -7.63 12.38 12.90
CA THR A 244 -6.80 11.34 13.52
C THR A 244 -7.42 10.75 14.79
N SER A 245 -7.03 9.52 15.13
CA SER A 245 -7.31 8.86 16.39
C SER A 245 -6.43 9.31 17.55
N LEU A 246 -5.39 10.13 17.29
CA LEU A 246 -4.44 10.59 18.30
C LEU A 246 -5.01 11.77 19.09
N LEU A 247 -5.67 11.48 20.20
CA LEU A 247 -6.45 12.44 20.99
C LEU A 247 -5.62 13.23 21.99
N ASP A 248 -4.45 12.71 22.40
CA ASP A 248 -3.59 13.33 23.41
C ASP A 248 -2.85 14.54 22.82
N GLU A 249 -3.37 15.73 23.06
CA GLU A 249 -2.81 16.99 22.54
C GLU A 249 -1.50 17.40 23.20
N GLN A 250 -1.21 16.86 24.40
CA GLN A 250 0.04 17.17 25.12
C GLN A 250 1.21 16.34 24.58
N ASN A 251 0.99 15.05 24.33
CA ASN A 251 2.03 14.15 23.81
C ASN A 251 2.14 14.17 22.30
N VAL A 252 1.06 14.56 21.58
CA VAL A 252 1.03 14.67 20.13
C VAL A 252 0.55 16.06 19.73
N THR A 253 1.50 16.94 19.46
CA THR A 253 1.21 18.34 19.09
C THR A 253 0.69 18.46 17.65
N VAL A 254 0.29 19.64 17.23
CA VAL A 254 -0.07 19.95 15.84
C VAL A 254 1.14 19.80 14.92
N GLU A 255 2.30 20.22 15.39
CA GLU A 255 3.57 20.13 14.70
C GLU A 255 3.98 18.68 14.49
N ASP A 256 3.85 17.83 15.51
CA ASP A 256 4.04 16.37 15.38
C ASP A 256 3.15 15.76 14.29
N LEU A 257 1.88 16.17 14.22
CA LEU A 257 0.94 15.68 13.21
C LEU A 257 1.25 16.19 11.80
N LYS A 258 1.79 17.40 11.69
CA LYS A 258 2.32 17.93 10.42
C LYS A 258 3.51 17.10 9.91
N GLU A 259 4.46 16.81 10.79
CA GLU A 259 5.61 15.96 10.48
C GLU A 259 5.16 14.53 10.14
N LEU A 260 4.29 13.94 10.97
CA LEU A 260 3.71 12.62 10.74
C LEU A 260 3.09 12.51 9.35
N TYR A 261 2.26 13.48 8.97
CA TYR A 261 1.62 13.45 7.66
C TYR A 261 2.62 13.65 6.53
N GLY A 262 3.66 14.43 6.75
CA GLY A 262 4.79 14.58 5.83
C GLY A 262 5.50 13.25 5.53
N LEU A 263 5.55 12.34 6.49
CA LEU A 263 6.12 10.99 6.31
C LEU A 263 5.29 10.10 5.36
N ARG A 264 4.12 10.51 4.90
CA ARG A 264 3.38 9.81 3.84
C ARG A 264 4.07 9.90 2.47
N TRP A 265 4.77 10.99 2.17
CA TRP A 265 5.42 11.21 0.87
C TRP A 265 6.44 10.13 0.45
N PRO A 266 7.19 9.48 1.35
CA PRO A 266 8.06 8.36 0.99
C PRO A 266 7.36 7.23 0.24
N VAL A 267 6.07 6.94 0.49
CA VAL A 267 5.35 5.89 -0.26
C VAL A 267 5.16 6.26 -1.73
N GLU A 268 4.88 7.52 -2.04
CA GLU A 268 4.81 8.01 -3.42
C GLU A 268 6.18 7.93 -4.12
N THR A 269 7.24 8.27 -3.39
CA THR A 269 8.62 8.12 -3.87
C THR A 269 8.96 6.65 -4.11
N THR A 270 8.48 5.74 -3.27
CA THR A 270 8.63 4.29 -3.45
C THR A 270 7.98 3.81 -4.75
N TYR A 271 6.76 4.26 -5.06
CA TYR A 271 6.14 3.97 -6.37
C TYR A 271 6.93 4.55 -7.54
N ARG A 272 7.50 5.73 -7.38
CA ARG A 272 8.38 6.32 -8.41
C ARG A 272 9.63 5.46 -8.62
N HIS A 273 10.24 4.97 -7.56
CA HIS A 273 11.38 4.04 -7.64
C HIS A 273 10.98 2.71 -8.27
N LEU A 274 9.82 2.13 -7.90
CA LEU A 274 9.28 0.91 -8.53
C LEU A 274 9.13 1.09 -10.04
N LYS A 275 8.51 2.19 -10.48
CA LYS A 275 8.28 2.44 -11.90
C LYS A 275 9.57 2.72 -12.67
N HIS A 276 10.44 3.57 -12.15
CA HIS A 276 11.61 4.05 -12.90
C HIS A 276 12.86 3.21 -12.68
N LYS A 277 13.19 2.80 -11.45
CA LYS A 277 14.41 2.03 -11.16
C LYS A 277 14.18 0.54 -11.30
N VAL A 278 13.10 0.02 -10.70
CA VAL A 278 12.78 -1.41 -10.74
C VAL A 278 11.99 -1.78 -12.00
N LYS A 279 11.56 -0.77 -12.80
CA LYS A 279 10.79 -0.95 -14.03
C LYS A 279 9.57 -1.83 -13.81
N LEU A 280 8.70 -1.44 -12.87
CA LEU A 280 7.53 -2.19 -12.46
C LEU A 280 6.69 -2.67 -13.65
N GLU A 281 6.54 -1.84 -14.67
CA GLU A 281 5.73 -2.11 -15.87
C GLU A 281 6.43 -3.02 -16.90
N ASN A 282 7.69 -3.42 -16.66
CA ASN A 282 8.38 -4.37 -17.52
C ASN A 282 8.08 -5.82 -17.08
N PHE A 283 6.91 -6.31 -17.46
CA PHE A 283 6.48 -7.67 -17.15
C PHE A 283 7.07 -8.67 -18.16
N SER A 284 7.71 -9.71 -17.66
CA SER A 284 8.20 -10.83 -18.46
C SER A 284 7.12 -11.90 -18.70
N GLY A 285 6.13 -11.98 -17.81
CA GLY A 285 4.97 -12.85 -17.89
C GLY A 285 3.82 -12.23 -18.68
N LYS A 286 3.13 -13.05 -19.49
CA LYS A 286 1.92 -12.65 -20.24
C LYS A 286 0.64 -13.31 -19.71
N SER A 287 0.72 -14.02 -18.60
CA SER A 287 -0.43 -14.61 -17.89
C SER A 287 -0.63 -13.88 -16.58
N GLU A 288 -1.83 -13.99 -15.99
CA GLU A 288 -2.13 -13.40 -14.69
C GLU A 288 -1.08 -13.80 -13.63
N ASN A 289 -0.84 -15.10 -13.48
CA ASN A 289 0.16 -15.60 -12.52
C ASN A 289 1.56 -15.02 -12.80
N GLY A 290 1.98 -14.93 -14.06
CA GLY A 290 3.28 -14.38 -14.43
C GLY A 290 3.41 -12.88 -14.15
N ILE A 291 2.34 -12.10 -14.38
CA ILE A 291 2.29 -10.67 -14.05
C ILE A 291 2.37 -10.49 -12.52
N LYS A 292 1.58 -11.25 -11.76
CA LYS A 292 1.60 -11.21 -10.29
C LYS A 292 2.97 -11.65 -9.73
N GLN A 293 3.60 -12.68 -10.32
CA GLN A 293 4.97 -13.06 -9.93
C GLN A 293 5.95 -11.90 -10.10
N ASP A 294 5.96 -11.27 -11.28
CA ASP A 294 6.85 -10.13 -11.54
C ASP A 294 6.58 -8.96 -10.60
N PHE A 295 5.31 -8.67 -10.32
CA PHE A 295 4.92 -7.62 -9.40
C PHE A 295 5.46 -7.89 -7.99
N PHE A 296 5.10 -9.02 -7.37
CA PHE A 296 5.47 -9.31 -5.98
C PHE A 296 6.98 -9.47 -5.78
N VAL A 297 7.71 -10.04 -6.77
CA VAL A 297 9.18 -10.08 -6.68
C VAL A 297 9.77 -8.67 -6.71
N LYS A 298 9.25 -7.76 -7.55
CA LYS A 298 9.73 -6.38 -7.62
C LYS A 298 9.44 -5.60 -6.35
N ILE A 299 8.32 -5.88 -5.70
CA ILE A 299 8.01 -5.33 -4.38
C ILE A 299 9.03 -5.77 -3.32
N MET A 300 9.42 -7.06 -3.31
CA MET A 300 10.37 -7.59 -2.32
C MET A 300 11.79 -7.04 -2.41
N ILE A 301 12.23 -6.56 -3.57
CA ILE A 301 13.61 -6.07 -3.78
C ILE A 301 13.76 -4.56 -3.53
N LEU A 302 12.72 -3.90 -3.08
CA LEU A 302 12.72 -2.51 -2.63
C LEU A 302 13.18 -2.38 -1.20
#